data_b8817c349dcfe0050341dee525f8d7f2
#
_entry.id   b8817c349dcfe0050341dee525f8d7f2
#
_cell.length_a   1.000
_cell.length_b   1.000
_cell.length_c   1.000
_cell.angle_alpha   90.00
_cell.angle_beta   90.00
_cell.angle_gamma   90.00
#
_symmetry.space_group_name_H-M   'P 1'
#
loop_
_entity.id
_entity.type
_entity.pdbx_description
1 polymer ?
#
loop_
_entity_poly.entity_id
_entity_poly.type
_entity_poly.pdbx_seq_one_letter_code
_entity_poly.pdbx_strand_id
1 'polypeptide(L)'
;MATETDNSIEALLQQRAQFEQWLAKLDSTANKAPPAVRQKVRADYEMRLRGVIDQLRSHSATIADELHRHQTTQGDLDAQRRQAEEELAEAEVRHTVGEFGDDEWRRISEQSDGRLNGLREQLKSVGREIARLAEVQSL
;
A
#
# COMPACT_ATOMS: atom_id res chain seq x y z
N MET A 1 2.46 -11.91 -10.19
CA MET A 1 2.58 -12.87 -9.08
C MET A 1 3.62 -12.41 -8.08
N ALA A 2 3.32 -12.56 -6.82
CA ALA A 2 4.28 -12.24 -5.76
C ALA A 2 5.45 -13.23 -5.80
N THR A 3 6.67 -12.74 -5.57
CA THR A 3 7.84 -13.60 -5.43
C THR A 3 7.80 -14.30 -4.07
N GLU A 4 8.60 -15.34 -3.91
CA GLU A 4 8.76 -16.01 -2.61
C GLU A 4 9.23 -15.04 -1.53
N THR A 5 10.12 -14.09 -1.87
CA THR A 5 10.59 -13.05 -0.96
C THR A 5 9.46 -12.13 -0.52
N ASP A 6 8.60 -11.70 -1.45
CA ASP A 6 7.44 -10.86 -1.13
C ASP A 6 6.49 -11.58 -0.17
N ASN A 7 6.24 -12.88 -0.39
CA ASN A 7 5.41 -13.68 0.51
C ASN A 7 6.03 -13.79 1.91
N SER A 8 7.36 -13.90 1.98
CA SER A 8 8.09 -13.95 3.25
C SER A 8 7.98 -12.63 4.01
N ILE A 9 8.14 -11.51 3.32
CA ILE A 9 7.98 -10.17 3.90
C ILE A 9 6.55 -9.98 4.39
N GLU A 10 5.56 -10.36 3.60
CA GLU A 10 4.15 -10.26 3.98
C GLU A 10 3.84 -11.06 5.24
N ALA A 11 4.34 -12.29 5.33
CA ALA A 11 4.17 -13.14 6.51
C ALA A 11 4.80 -12.51 7.75
N LEU A 12 5.99 -11.93 7.61
CA LEU A 12 6.68 -11.25 8.71
C LEU A 12 5.92 -10.01 9.17
N LEU A 13 5.36 -9.25 8.24
CA LEU A 13 4.54 -8.08 8.59
C LEU A 13 3.27 -8.48 9.36
N GLN A 14 2.65 -9.58 8.97
CA GLN A 14 1.48 -10.11 9.68
C GLN A 14 1.86 -10.57 11.09
N GLN A 15 3.00 -11.23 11.24
CA GLN A 15 3.50 -11.65 12.56
C GLN A 15 3.80 -10.44 13.44
N ARG A 16 4.42 -9.42 12.89
CA ARG A 16 4.69 -8.17 13.62
C ARG A 16 3.41 -7.55 14.15
N ALA A 17 2.41 -7.41 13.29
CA ALA A 17 1.12 -6.85 13.67
C ALA A 17 0.45 -7.68 14.76
N GLN A 18 0.55 -9.01 14.69
CA GLN A 18 -0.05 -9.91 15.67
C GLN A 18 0.62 -9.78 17.04
N PHE A 19 1.96 -9.73 17.10
CA PHE A 19 2.67 -9.55 18.37
C PHE A 19 2.37 -8.18 18.98
N GLU A 20 2.31 -7.14 18.17
CA GLU A 20 1.95 -5.80 18.64
C GLU A 20 0.54 -5.78 19.23
N GLN A 21 -0.41 -6.47 18.60
CA GLN A 21 -1.78 -6.60 19.09
C GLN A 21 -1.84 -7.36 20.41
N TRP A 22 -1.09 -8.47 20.52
CA TRP A 22 -1.05 -9.25 21.74
C TRP A 22 -0.42 -8.46 22.90
N LEU A 23 0.62 -7.69 22.64
CA LEU A 23 1.25 -6.82 23.64
C LEU A 23 0.26 -5.76 24.13
N ALA A 24 -0.51 -5.15 23.22
CA ALA A 24 -1.51 -4.18 23.59
C ALA A 24 -2.62 -4.81 24.46
N LYS A 25 -3.05 -6.01 24.09
CA LYS A 25 -4.08 -6.75 24.86
C LYS A 25 -3.56 -7.19 26.22
N LEU A 26 -2.28 -7.49 26.32
CA LEU A 26 -1.67 -7.92 27.59
C LEU A 26 -1.81 -6.84 28.67
N ASP A 27 -1.73 -5.57 28.29
CA ASP A 27 -1.90 -4.46 29.22
C ASP A 27 -3.31 -4.44 29.83
N SER A 28 -4.30 -4.95 29.11
CA SER A 28 -5.69 -5.02 29.60
C SER A 28 -5.93 -6.17 30.59
N THR A 29 -4.93 -7.05 30.80
CA THR A 29 -5.04 -8.21 31.72
C THR A 29 -4.51 -7.94 33.13
N ALA A 30 -4.25 -6.67 33.45
CA ALA A 30 -3.60 -6.26 34.70
C ALA A 30 -4.26 -6.85 35.97
N ASN A 31 -5.58 -7.04 35.95
CA ASN A 31 -6.36 -7.55 37.09
C ASN A 31 -6.62 -9.06 37.01
N LYS A 32 -6.17 -9.75 35.95
CA LYS A 32 -6.51 -11.14 35.70
C LYS A 32 -5.36 -12.12 35.90
N ALA A 33 -4.15 -11.63 36.08
CA ALA A 33 -2.97 -12.47 36.25
C ALA A 33 -1.96 -11.79 37.18
N PRO A 34 -1.14 -12.57 37.92
CA PRO A 34 -0.07 -12.00 38.74
C PRO A 34 0.94 -11.21 37.88
N PRO A 35 1.52 -10.12 38.44
CA PRO A 35 2.48 -9.31 37.68
C PRO A 35 3.66 -10.10 37.12
N ALA A 36 4.17 -11.09 37.86
CA ALA A 36 5.30 -11.92 37.41
C ALA A 36 4.94 -12.72 36.16
N VAL A 37 3.73 -13.25 36.08
CA VAL A 37 3.24 -14.00 34.91
C VAL A 37 3.09 -13.08 33.70
N ARG A 38 2.50 -11.89 33.91
CA ARG A 38 2.34 -10.91 32.85
C ARG A 38 3.69 -10.46 32.28
N GLN A 39 4.67 -10.22 33.14
CA GLN A 39 6.02 -9.85 32.74
C GLN A 39 6.71 -10.95 31.92
N LYS A 40 6.52 -12.21 32.31
CA LYS A 40 7.06 -13.35 31.58
C LYS A 40 6.48 -13.43 30.17
N VAL A 41 5.19 -13.28 30.04
CA VAL A 41 4.50 -13.32 28.74
C VAL A 41 4.93 -12.12 27.88
N ARG A 42 5.00 -10.94 28.49
CA ARG A 42 5.47 -9.72 27.81
C ARG A 42 6.89 -9.92 27.26
N ALA A 43 7.81 -10.42 28.07
CA ALA A 43 9.19 -10.64 27.66
C ALA A 43 9.27 -11.63 26.50
N ASP A 44 8.45 -12.69 26.51
CA ASP A 44 8.40 -13.65 25.42
C ASP A 44 7.89 -12.99 24.13
N TYR A 45 6.81 -12.23 24.19
CA TYR A 45 6.26 -11.54 23.00
C TYR A 45 7.24 -10.49 22.45
N GLU A 46 7.88 -9.73 23.33
CA GLU A 46 8.88 -8.74 22.91
C GLU A 46 10.09 -9.39 22.24
N MET A 47 10.52 -10.54 22.74
CA MET A 47 11.63 -11.28 22.12
C MET A 47 11.25 -11.81 20.74
N ARG A 48 10.05 -12.35 20.59
CA ARG A 48 9.57 -12.84 19.30
C ARG A 48 9.38 -11.68 18.31
N LEU A 49 8.85 -10.56 18.76
CA LEU A 49 8.70 -9.36 17.96
C LEU A 49 10.05 -8.85 17.46
N ARG A 50 11.05 -8.82 18.36
CA ARG A 50 12.41 -8.41 17.99
C ARG A 50 13.00 -9.33 16.92
N GLY A 51 12.77 -10.63 17.04
CA GLY A 51 13.20 -11.60 16.04
C GLY A 51 12.56 -11.36 14.68
N VAL A 52 11.27 -11.03 14.65
CA VAL A 52 10.56 -10.69 13.41
C VAL A 52 11.13 -9.40 12.80
N ILE A 53 11.38 -8.39 13.61
CA ILE A 53 11.97 -7.12 13.15
C ILE A 53 13.37 -7.36 12.56
N ASP A 54 14.18 -8.18 13.21
CA ASP A 54 15.52 -8.53 12.72
C ASP A 54 15.44 -9.24 11.36
N GLN A 55 14.47 -10.14 11.18
CA GLN A 55 14.25 -10.80 9.90
C GLN A 55 13.80 -9.82 8.82
N LEU A 56 12.93 -8.87 9.17
CA LEU A 56 12.52 -7.81 8.24
C LEU A 56 13.72 -6.96 7.81
N ARG A 57 14.60 -6.64 8.75
CA ARG A 57 15.84 -5.88 8.43
C ARG A 57 16.75 -6.65 7.49
N SER A 58 16.78 -7.98 7.56
CA SER A 58 17.58 -8.80 6.67
C SER A 58 17.11 -8.72 5.21
N HIS A 59 15.87 -8.28 4.98
CA HIS A 59 15.31 -8.08 3.64
C HIS A 59 15.50 -6.66 3.12
N SER A 60 16.33 -5.84 3.77
CA SER A 60 16.43 -4.41 3.45
C SER A 60 16.74 -4.10 1.99
N ALA A 61 17.64 -4.86 1.36
CA ALA A 61 17.99 -4.66 -0.05
C ALA A 61 16.80 -4.98 -0.97
N THR A 62 16.11 -6.08 -0.70
CA THR A 62 14.92 -6.49 -1.45
C THR A 62 13.81 -5.46 -1.30
N ILE A 63 13.60 -4.97 -0.09
CA ILE A 63 12.59 -3.94 0.20
C ILE A 63 12.91 -2.64 -0.56
N ALA A 64 14.18 -2.24 -0.59
CA ALA A 64 14.59 -1.06 -1.34
C ALA A 64 14.32 -1.20 -2.84
N ASP A 65 14.61 -2.37 -3.42
CA ASP A 65 14.35 -2.66 -4.83
C ASP A 65 12.85 -2.66 -5.14
N GLU A 66 12.05 -3.30 -4.30
CA GLU A 66 10.60 -3.31 -4.45
C GLU A 66 10.02 -1.91 -4.35
N LEU A 67 10.48 -1.13 -3.39
CA LEU A 67 10.03 0.25 -3.20
C LEU A 67 10.34 1.08 -4.45
N HIS A 68 11.55 0.93 -5.00
CA HIS A 68 11.93 1.64 -6.22
C HIS A 68 11.04 1.26 -7.40
N ARG A 69 10.75 -0.02 -7.58
CA ARG A 69 9.86 -0.49 -8.65
C ARG A 69 8.46 0.08 -8.52
N HIS A 70 7.90 0.09 -7.31
CA HIS A 70 6.59 0.66 -7.07
C HIS A 70 6.56 2.17 -7.30
N GLN A 71 7.63 2.87 -6.95
CA GLN A 71 7.74 4.31 -7.21
C GLN A 71 7.79 4.60 -8.71
N THR A 72 8.50 3.79 -9.49
CA THR A 72 8.52 3.89 -10.95
C THR A 72 7.14 3.66 -11.54
N THR A 73 6.46 2.60 -11.10
CA THR A 73 5.08 2.30 -11.52
C THR A 73 4.14 3.45 -11.19
N GLN A 74 4.26 4.02 -10.00
CA GLN A 74 3.46 5.17 -9.57
C GLN A 74 3.65 6.36 -10.50
N GLY A 75 4.91 6.66 -10.85
CA GLY A 75 5.24 7.74 -11.79
C GLY A 75 4.62 7.52 -13.16
N ASP A 76 4.69 6.29 -13.68
CA ASP A 76 4.11 5.93 -14.97
C ASP A 76 2.58 6.05 -14.96
N LEU A 77 1.94 5.55 -13.91
CA LEU A 77 0.49 5.65 -13.76
C LEU A 77 0.03 7.10 -13.61
N ASP A 78 0.79 7.91 -12.90
CA ASP A 78 0.48 9.33 -12.73
C ASP A 78 0.59 10.08 -14.05
N ALA A 79 1.60 9.76 -14.87
CA ALA A 79 1.75 10.33 -16.20
C ALA A 79 0.58 9.94 -17.11
N GLN A 80 0.14 8.67 -17.05
CA GLN A 80 -1.01 8.21 -17.80
C GLN A 80 -2.30 8.91 -17.36
N ARG A 81 -2.47 9.12 -16.05
CA ARG A 81 -3.62 9.85 -15.51
C ARG A 81 -3.66 11.29 -16.03
N ARG A 82 -2.53 11.98 -15.98
CA ARG A 82 -2.43 13.36 -16.48
C ARG A 82 -2.77 13.45 -17.96
N GLN A 83 -2.24 12.52 -18.77
CA GLN A 83 -2.53 12.47 -20.20
C GLN A 83 -4.00 12.21 -20.46
N ALA A 84 -4.62 11.30 -19.73
CA ALA A 84 -6.05 11.00 -19.86
C ALA A 84 -6.92 12.21 -19.49
N GLU A 85 -6.53 12.94 -18.45
CA GLU A 85 -7.23 14.18 -18.06
C GLU A 85 -7.10 15.28 -19.12
N GLU A 86 -5.92 15.43 -19.74
CA GLU A 86 -5.70 16.37 -20.82
C GLU A 86 -6.52 16.02 -22.06
N GLU A 87 -6.57 14.73 -22.42
CA GLU A 87 -7.37 14.26 -23.55
C GLU A 87 -8.87 14.51 -23.32
N LEU A 88 -9.34 14.29 -22.10
CA LEU A 88 -10.74 14.56 -21.75
C LEU A 88 -11.04 16.06 -21.81
N ALA A 89 -10.15 16.90 -21.30
CA ALA A 89 -10.30 18.35 -21.36
C ALA A 89 -10.31 18.85 -22.81
N GLU A 90 -9.46 18.31 -23.67
CA GLU A 90 -9.44 18.63 -25.09
C GLU A 90 -10.78 18.26 -25.76
N ALA A 91 -11.28 17.06 -25.47
CA ALA A 91 -12.56 16.61 -26.00
C ALA A 91 -13.72 17.50 -25.54
N GLU A 92 -13.68 17.96 -24.29
CA GLU A 92 -14.68 18.87 -23.75
C GLU A 92 -14.68 20.20 -24.50
N VAL A 93 -13.51 20.77 -24.78
CA VAL A 93 -13.38 22.00 -25.58
C VAL A 93 -13.95 21.79 -26.98
N ARG A 94 -13.65 20.66 -27.64
CA ARG A 94 -14.16 20.34 -28.99
C ARG A 94 -15.66 20.19 -28.99
N HIS A 95 -16.22 19.64 -27.93
CA HIS A 95 -17.67 19.56 -27.76
C HIS A 95 -18.28 20.96 -27.56
N THR A 96 -17.65 21.79 -26.73
CA THR A 96 -18.15 23.14 -26.44
C THR A 96 -18.21 24.02 -27.69
N VAL A 97 -17.23 23.91 -28.59
CA VAL A 97 -17.21 24.69 -29.83
C VAL A 97 -18.06 24.08 -30.96
N GLY A 98 -18.61 22.90 -30.72
CA GLY A 98 -19.51 22.24 -31.67
C GLY A 98 -18.86 21.26 -32.64
N GLU A 99 -17.57 20.98 -32.51
CA GLU A 99 -16.87 19.96 -33.30
C GLU A 99 -17.45 18.57 -33.05
N PHE A 100 -17.62 18.22 -31.75
CA PHE A 100 -18.24 16.97 -31.34
C PHE A 100 -19.68 17.19 -30.96
N GLY A 101 -20.56 16.31 -31.45
CA GLY A 101 -21.96 16.29 -31.04
C GLY A 101 -22.13 15.68 -29.65
N ASP A 102 -23.36 15.76 -29.12
CA ASP A 102 -23.64 15.28 -27.76
C ASP A 102 -23.41 13.77 -27.61
N ASP A 103 -23.76 12.98 -28.62
CA ASP A 103 -23.56 11.52 -28.55
C ASP A 103 -22.09 11.14 -28.56
N GLU A 104 -21.30 11.79 -29.40
CA GLU A 104 -19.88 11.56 -29.48
C GLU A 104 -19.19 11.98 -28.18
N TRP A 105 -19.55 13.15 -27.64
CA TRP A 105 -19.03 13.63 -26.36
C TRP A 105 -19.37 12.66 -25.24
N ARG A 106 -20.59 12.15 -25.17
CA ARG A 106 -21.01 11.19 -24.14
C ARG A 106 -20.17 9.93 -24.20
N ARG A 107 -19.94 9.39 -25.40
CA ARG A 107 -19.13 8.20 -25.61
C ARG A 107 -17.69 8.41 -25.13
N ILE A 108 -17.09 9.54 -25.52
CA ILE A 108 -15.71 9.89 -25.14
C ILE A 108 -15.61 10.07 -23.63
N SER A 109 -16.53 10.82 -23.03
CA SER A 109 -16.48 11.10 -21.58
C SER A 109 -16.69 9.84 -20.75
N GLU A 110 -17.59 8.95 -21.13
CA GLU A 110 -17.80 7.68 -20.44
C GLU A 110 -16.57 6.79 -20.51
N GLN A 111 -15.95 6.70 -21.67
CA GLN A 111 -14.73 5.91 -21.87
C GLN A 111 -13.58 6.49 -21.05
N SER A 112 -13.41 7.80 -21.05
CA SER A 112 -12.38 8.50 -20.29
C SER A 112 -12.59 8.36 -18.78
N ASP A 113 -13.82 8.46 -18.31
CA ASP A 113 -14.16 8.29 -16.89
C ASP A 113 -13.80 6.89 -16.40
N GLY A 114 -14.12 5.86 -17.21
CA GLY A 114 -13.76 4.49 -16.89
C GLY A 114 -12.25 4.30 -16.78
N ARG A 115 -11.50 4.84 -17.74
CA ARG A 115 -10.04 4.79 -17.74
C ARG A 115 -9.45 5.51 -16.53
N LEU A 116 -9.94 6.72 -16.24
CA LEU A 116 -9.46 7.51 -15.10
C LEU A 116 -9.76 6.83 -13.78
N ASN A 117 -10.93 6.23 -13.62
CA ASN A 117 -11.27 5.48 -12.42
C ASN A 117 -10.34 4.29 -12.22
N GLY A 118 -10.02 3.55 -13.29
CA GLY A 118 -9.08 2.45 -13.24
C GLY A 118 -7.68 2.90 -12.82
N LEU A 119 -7.20 3.99 -13.39
CA LEU A 119 -5.87 4.56 -13.06
C LEU A 119 -5.82 5.03 -11.61
N ARG A 120 -6.88 5.67 -11.11
CA ARG A 120 -6.95 6.12 -9.73
C ARG A 120 -6.93 4.95 -8.75
N GLU A 121 -7.62 3.86 -9.07
CA GLU A 121 -7.60 2.66 -8.23
C GLU A 121 -6.23 2.00 -8.21
N GLN A 122 -5.56 1.93 -9.37
CA GLN A 122 -4.19 1.42 -9.45
C GLN A 122 -3.23 2.30 -8.66
N LEU A 123 -3.36 3.63 -8.73
CA LEU A 123 -2.54 4.56 -7.96
C LEU A 123 -2.74 4.39 -6.45
N LYS A 124 -3.98 4.17 -6.00
CA LYS A 124 -4.26 3.89 -4.59
C LYS A 124 -3.57 2.61 -4.14
N SER A 125 -3.65 1.55 -4.94
CA SER A 125 -3.05 0.26 -4.62
C SER A 125 -1.53 0.37 -4.51
N VAL A 126 -0.89 1.01 -5.48
CA VAL A 126 0.57 1.22 -5.47
C VAL A 126 0.97 2.11 -4.30
N GLY A 127 0.19 3.15 -4.00
CA GLY A 127 0.43 4.03 -2.85
C GLY A 127 0.42 3.28 -1.52
N ARG A 128 -0.50 2.34 -1.34
CA ARG A 128 -0.55 1.49 -0.15
C ARG A 128 0.68 0.60 -0.04
N GLU A 129 1.12 0.02 -1.16
CA GLU A 129 2.33 -0.81 -1.19
C GLU A 129 3.58 0.00 -0.85
N ILE A 130 3.70 1.20 -1.39
CA ILE A 130 4.81 2.11 -1.10
C ILE A 130 4.82 2.45 0.39
N ALA A 131 3.68 2.81 0.96
CA ALA A 131 3.58 3.17 2.38
C ALA A 131 3.97 2.00 3.29
N ARG A 132 3.52 0.78 2.94
CA ARG A 132 3.84 -0.42 3.69
C ARG A 132 5.34 -0.72 3.68
N LEU A 133 5.96 -0.67 2.50
CA LEU A 133 7.39 -0.95 2.36
C LEU A 133 8.25 0.15 3.01
N ALA A 134 7.82 1.41 2.90
CA ALA A 134 8.53 2.51 3.56
C ALA A 134 8.49 2.38 5.08
N GLU A 135 7.38 1.90 5.65
CA GLU A 135 7.29 1.63 7.09
C GLU A 135 8.27 0.55 7.52
N VAL A 136 8.36 -0.54 6.74
CA VAL A 136 9.31 -1.63 7.02
C VAL A 136 10.75 -1.12 6.93
N GLN A 137 11.04 -0.30 5.93
CA GLN A 137 12.38 0.26 5.73
C GLN A 137 12.82 1.13 6.91
N SER A 138 11.89 1.74 7.61
CA SER A 138 12.18 2.61 8.75
C SER A 138 12.45 1.87 10.06
N LEU A 139 12.26 0.57 10.10
CA LEU A 139 12.47 -0.25 11.31
C LEU A 139 13.94 -0.38 11.74
#